data_c4b56d8d1b0cdab7d67947794d2ac53a
#
_entry.id   c4b56d8d1b0cdab7d67947794d2ac53a
#
_cell.length_a   1.000
_cell.length_b   1.000
_cell.length_c   1.000
_cell.angle_alpha   90.00
_cell.angle_beta   90.00
_cell.angle_gamma   90.00
#
_symmetry.space_group_name_H-M   'P 1'
#
loop_
_entity.id
_entity.type
_entity.pdbx_description
1 polymer ?
#
loop_
_entity_poly.entity_id
_entity_poly.type
_entity_poly.pdbx_seq_one_letter_code
_entity_poly.pdbx_strand_id
1 'polypeptide(L)'
;MKVTGSDFDDTSTTNKVIVIKPHHLLDIFKLYGKGIENFIPDKNYNHNFYLIGNAVIGNKVNKIRFTYSYDDICKPCYYLKNSVCSDYFSANGVDISKNKFNEKLDIRLMKLLNRLIYNRVVAD
;
A
#
# COMPACT_ATOMS: atom_id res chain seq x y z
N MET A 1 7.78 2.38 -19.53
CA MET A 1 6.68 1.42 -19.49
C MET A 1 5.71 1.81 -18.37
N LYS A 2 4.45 1.76 -18.67
CA LYS A 2 3.44 2.04 -17.65
C LYS A 2 3.01 0.79 -16.94
N VAL A 3 2.73 0.93 -15.66
CA VAL A 3 2.17 -0.16 -14.86
C VAL A 3 0.70 -0.31 -15.22
N THR A 4 0.25 -1.53 -15.45
CA THR A 4 -1.15 -1.81 -15.79
C THR A 4 -2.06 -1.36 -14.65
N GLY A 5 -3.06 -0.54 -14.97
CA GLY A 5 -4.02 -0.05 -14.00
C GLY A 5 -3.48 0.98 -13.02
N SER A 6 -2.27 1.47 -13.23
CA SER A 6 -1.64 2.47 -12.36
C SER A 6 -1.00 3.57 -13.19
N ASP A 7 -0.94 4.76 -12.64
CA ASP A 7 -0.23 5.88 -13.23
C ASP A 7 1.26 5.89 -12.88
N PHE A 8 1.68 4.95 -12.03
CA PHE A 8 3.08 4.87 -11.62
C PHE A 8 3.95 4.35 -12.76
N ASP A 9 5.06 5.04 -13.00
CA ASP A 9 6.05 4.67 -14.01
C ASP A 9 7.43 4.70 -13.37
N ASP A 10 8.04 3.52 -13.17
CA ASP A 10 9.33 3.42 -12.49
C ASP A 10 10.51 3.78 -13.38
N THR A 11 10.28 4.02 -14.66
CA THR A 11 11.33 4.47 -15.56
C THR A 11 11.50 5.98 -15.56
N SER A 12 10.50 6.72 -15.08
CA SER A 12 10.56 8.17 -15.01
C SER A 12 11.52 8.62 -13.91
N THR A 13 12.21 9.74 -14.16
CA THR A 13 13.08 10.34 -13.16
C THR A 13 12.45 11.53 -12.45
N THR A 14 11.22 11.91 -12.84
CA THR A 14 10.56 13.09 -12.30
C THR A 14 9.25 12.74 -11.61
N ASN A 15 8.98 13.41 -10.50
CA ASN A 15 7.68 13.46 -9.81
C ASN A 15 6.92 12.14 -9.76
N LYS A 16 7.55 11.12 -9.22
CA LYS A 16 6.88 9.84 -9.02
C LYS A 16 6.00 9.94 -7.78
N VAL A 17 4.71 9.94 -8.03
CA VAL A 17 3.68 9.99 -6.99
C VAL A 17 3.00 8.64 -6.95
N ILE A 18 2.87 8.06 -5.76
CA ILE A 18 2.08 6.84 -5.58
C ILE A 18 0.90 7.14 -4.67
N VAL A 19 -0.18 6.43 -4.94
CA VAL A 19 -1.37 6.41 -4.08
C VAL A 19 -1.36 5.07 -3.38
N ILE A 20 -1.35 5.06 -2.06
CA ILE A 20 -1.15 3.84 -1.28
C ILE A 20 -2.01 3.84 -0.03
N LYS A 21 -2.54 2.66 0.33
CA LYS A 21 -3.21 2.49 1.60
C LYS A 21 -2.16 2.48 2.72
N PRO A 22 -2.45 3.08 3.87
CA PRO A 22 -1.49 3.12 4.98
C PRO A 22 -0.93 1.76 5.36
N HIS A 23 -1.77 0.71 5.44
CA HIS A 23 -1.28 -0.61 5.84
C HIS A 23 -0.37 -1.25 4.79
N HIS A 24 -0.53 -0.92 3.52
CA HIS A 24 0.36 -1.41 2.47
C HIS A 24 1.78 -0.84 2.66
N LEU A 25 1.87 0.44 2.99
CA LEU A 25 3.17 1.05 3.27
C LEU A 25 3.82 0.44 4.50
N LEU A 26 3.01 0.18 5.54
CA LEU A 26 3.50 -0.50 6.73
C LEU A 26 4.05 -1.89 6.41
N ASP A 27 3.35 -2.65 5.56
CA ASP A 27 3.79 -3.98 5.14
C ASP A 27 5.13 -3.90 4.40
N ILE A 28 5.32 -2.92 3.54
CA ILE A 28 6.59 -2.73 2.84
C ILE A 28 7.73 -2.52 3.86
N PHE A 29 7.53 -1.64 4.82
CA PHE A 29 8.54 -1.37 5.84
C PHE A 29 8.81 -2.58 6.73
N LYS A 30 7.76 -3.32 7.10
CA LYS A 30 7.91 -4.52 7.91
C LYS A 30 8.76 -5.57 7.20
N LEU A 31 8.47 -5.83 5.94
CA LEU A 31 9.19 -6.83 5.17
C LEU A 31 10.62 -6.40 4.91
N TYR A 32 10.82 -5.14 4.61
CA TYR A 32 12.17 -4.60 4.46
C TYR A 32 12.97 -4.74 5.76
N GLY A 33 12.34 -4.44 6.88
CA GLY A 33 12.98 -4.58 8.20
C GLY A 33 13.33 -6.02 8.54
N LYS A 34 12.65 -7.00 7.92
CA LYS A 34 12.97 -8.42 8.08
C LYS A 34 14.06 -8.90 7.12
N GLY A 35 14.61 -8.00 6.31
CA GLY A 35 15.71 -8.32 5.40
C GLY A 35 15.31 -8.54 3.95
N ILE A 36 14.04 -8.35 3.60
CA ILE A 36 13.60 -8.51 2.21
C ILE A 36 13.93 -7.22 1.46
N GLU A 37 14.86 -7.31 0.51
CA GLU A 37 15.33 -6.15 -0.24
C GLU A 37 14.81 -6.11 -1.67
N ASN A 38 14.08 -7.14 -2.10
CA ASN A 38 13.52 -7.20 -3.44
C ASN A 38 12.23 -8.01 -3.40
N PHE A 39 11.13 -7.39 -3.79
CA PHE A 39 9.84 -8.04 -3.84
C PHE A 39 9.62 -8.64 -5.23
N ILE A 40 8.96 -9.78 -5.29
CA ILE A 40 8.67 -10.48 -6.54
C ILE A 40 7.16 -10.47 -6.78
N PRO A 41 6.71 -10.62 -8.05
CA PRO A 41 5.29 -10.67 -8.36
C PRO A 41 4.58 -11.82 -7.64
N ASP A 42 3.36 -11.53 -7.17
CA ASP A 42 2.50 -12.53 -6.54
C ASP A 42 1.46 -13.00 -7.58
N LYS A 43 1.61 -14.22 -8.04
CA LYS A 43 0.76 -14.76 -9.10
C LYS A 43 -0.67 -15.03 -8.63
N ASN A 44 -0.88 -15.21 -7.33
CA ASN A 44 -2.20 -15.49 -6.79
C ASN A 44 -3.08 -14.25 -6.75
N TYR A 45 -2.48 -13.09 -6.56
CA TYR A 45 -3.20 -11.82 -6.43
C TYR A 45 -3.04 -10.95 -7.67
N ASN A 46 -1.91 -11.05 -8.36
CA ASN A 46 -1.57 -10.20 -9.51
C ASN A 46 -1.56 -8.71 -9.18
N HIS A 47 -1.28 -8.36 -7.92
CA HIS A 47 -1.20 -6.95 -7.52
C HIS A 47 0.20 -6.38 -7.76
N ASN A 48 0.31 -5.07 -7.61
CA ASN A 48 1.56 -4.33 -7.85
C ASN A 48 2.41 -4.16 -6.61
N PHE A 49 2.25 -5.01 -5.59
CA PHE A 49 3.03 -4.85 -4.36
C PHE A 49 4.53 -4.87 -4.64
N TYR A 50 4.98 -5.80 -5.50
CA TYR A 50 6.39 -5.90 -5.84
C TYR A 50 6.91 -4.63 -6.51
N LEU A 51 6.11 -4.04 -7.40
CA LEU A 51 6.51 -2.87 -8.17
C LEU A 51 6.59 -1.63 -7.28
N ILE A 52 5.53 -1.39 -6.51
CA ILE A 52 5.45 -0.23 -5.61
C ILE A 52 6.44 -0.38 -4.47
N GLY A 53 6.52 -1.58 -3.88
CA GLY A 53 7.45 -1.85 -2.78
C GLY A 53 8.90 -1.63 -3.19
N ASN A 54 9.30 -2.17 -4.34
CA ASN A 54 10.66 -2.00 -4.83
C ASN A 54 10.98 -0.53 -5.13
N ALA A 55 9.99 0.23 -5.63
CA ALA A 55 10.19 1.65 -5.88
C ALA A 55 10.37 2.44 -4.57
N VAL A 56 9.63 2.08 -3.53
CA VAL A 56 9.73 2.74 -2.23
C VAL A 56 11.10 2.49 -1.60
N ILE A 57 11.51 1.23 -1.49
CA ILE A 57 12.79 0.92 -0.85
C ILE A 57 13.98 1.34 -1.71
N GLY A 58 13.80 1.48 -3.02
CA GLY A 58 14.81 1.99 -3.94
C GLY A 58 14.88 3.51 -4.00
N ASN A 59 14.11 4.20 -3.18
CA ASN A 59 14.08 5.66 -3.12
C ASN A 59 13.70 6.30 -4.47
N LYS A 60 12.76 5.68 -5.19
CA LYS A 60 12.31 6.18 -6.49
C LYS A 60 10.97 6.89 -6.43
N VAL A 61 10.43 7.09 -5.22
CA VAL A 61 9.14 7.73 -5.01
C VAL A 61 9.36 9.11 -4.40
N ASN A 62 8.78 10.13 -5.02
CA ASN A 62 8.93 11.52 -4.58
C ASN A 62 7.83 11.94 -3.62
N LYS A 63 6.63 11.42 -3.81
CA LYS A 63 5.47 11.82 -3.02
C LYS A 63 4.53 10.63 -2.82
N ILE A 64 3.97 10.55 -1.63
CA ILE A 64 3.00 9.53 -1.28
C ILE A 64 1.68 10.22 -0.96
N ARG A 65 0.60 9.71 -1.55
CA ARG A 65 -0.76 10.11 -1.22
C ARG A 65 -1.48 8.91 -0.61
N PHE A 66 -2.02 9.07 0.58
CA PHE A 66 -2.76 8.00 1.22
C PHE A 66 -4.22 7.97 0.77
N THR A 67 -4.77 6.76 0.71
CA THR A 67 -6.18 6.54 0.39
C THR A 67 -6.71 5.41 1.27
N TYR A 68 -8.03 5.43 1.53
CA TYR A 68 -8.71 4.30 2.16
C TYR A 68 -9.41 3.41 1.14
N SER A 69 -9.49 3.88 -0.10
CA SER A 69 -10.03 3.12 -1.23
C SER A 69 -8.92 2.28 -1.88
N TYR A 70 -9.20 1.64 -3.01
CA TYR A 70 -8.16 0.89 -3.71
C TYR A 70 -7.02 1.82 -4.10
N ASP A 71 -5.81 1.29 -4.09
CA ASP A 71 -4.61 2.05 -4.37
C ASP A 71 -3.85 1.49 -5.58
N ASP A 72 -2.66 2.02 -5.84
CA ASP A 72 -1.85 1.61 -6.98
C ASP A 72 -1.44 0.13 -6.90
N ILE A 73 -1.33 -0.42 -5.69
CA ILE A 73 -1.04 -1.85 -5.51
C ILE A 73 -2.23 -2.69 -5.92
N CYS A 74 -3.44 -2.25 -5.56
CA CYS A 74 -4.67 -3.02 -5.76
C CYS A 74 -5.21 -2.99 -7.18
N LYS A 75 -4.85 -1.98 -7.98
CA LYS A 75 -5.48 -1.78 -9.29
C LYS A 75 -5.51 -3.03 -10.18
N PRO A 76 -4.42 -3.79 -10.34
CA PRO A 76 -4.47 -5.01 -11.16
C PRO A 76 -4.83 -6.27 -10.37
N CYS A 77 -5.14 -6.16 -9.08
CA CYS A 77 -5.40 -7.32 -8.23
C CYS A 77 -6.65 -8.08 -8.67
N TYR A 78 -6.58 -9.41 -8.70
CA TYR A 78 -7.72 -10.25 -9.08
C TYR A 78 -8.88 -10.13 -8.11
N TYR A 79 -8.63 -9.74 -6.87
CA TYR A 79 -9.65 -9.61 -5.83
C TYR A 79 -10.32 -8.25 -5.83
N LEU A 80 -9.88 -7.32 -6.67
CA LEU A 80 -10.53 -6.01 -6.77
C LEU A 80 -11.80 -6.14 -7.61
N LYS A 81 -12.96 -5.96 -6.98
CA LYS A 81 -14.28 -6.05 -7.60
C LYS A 81 -15.07 -4.79 -7.28
N ASN A 82 -15.58 -4.12 -8.32
CA ASN A 82 -16.34 -2.89 -8.13
C ASN A 82 -15.61 -1.88 -7.25
N SER A 83 -14.30 -1.74 -7.48
CA SER A 83 -13.43 -0.81 -6.74
C SER A 83 -13.24 -1.17 -5.26
N VAL A 84 -13.57 -2.39 -4.86
CA VAL A 84 -13.45 -2.85 -3.47
C VAL A 84 -12.74 -4.20 -3.45
N CYS A 85 -11.86 -4.39 -2.46
CA CYS A 85 -11.22 -5.69 -2.25
C CYS A 85 -12.27 -6.72 -1.85
N SER A 86 -12.36 -7.82 -2.61
CA SER A 86 -13.32 -8.89 -2.35
C SER A 86 -12.74 -10.04 -1.54
N ASP A 87 -11.47 -9.97 -1.17
CA ASP A 87 -10.81 -11.01 -0.38
C ASP A 87 -11.27 -10.97 1.08
N TYR A 88 -11.13 -12.08 1.76
CA TYR A 88 -11.48 -12.20 3.16
C TYR A 88 -10.58 -13.24 3.83
N PHE A 89 -10.59 -13.25 5.15
CA PHE A 89 -9.87 -14.26 5.93
C PHE A 89 -10.81 -14.80 7.01
N SER A 90 -10.49 -16.00 7.51
CA SER A 90 -11.31 -16.62 8.54
C SER A 90 -10.57 -16.58 9.88
N ALA A 91 -11.31 -16.22 10.92
CA ALA A 91 -10.80 -16.21 12.30
C ALA A 91 -11.88 -16.77 13.20
N ASN A 92 -11.55 -17.80 13.96
CA ASN A 92 -12.49 -18.46 14.89
C ASN A 92 -13.78 -18.90 14.18
N GLY A 93 -13.67 -19.39 12.95
CA GLY A 93 -14.82 -19.86 12.19
C GLY A 93 -15.67 -18.76 11.57
N VAL A 94 -15.26 -17.52 11.65
CA VAL A 94 -15.99 -16.38 11.07
C VAL A 94 -15.20 -15.79 9.92
N ASP A 95 -15.89 -15.55 8.80
CA ASP A 95 -15.28 -14.90 7.65
C ASP A 95 -15.27 -13.39 7.83
N ILE A 96 -14.13 -12.79 7.67
CA ILE A 96 -13.91 -11.35 7.87
C ILE A 96 -13.48 -10.73 6.55
N SER A 97 -14.18 -9.69 6.12
CA SER A 97 -13.81 -8.93 4.92
C SER A 97 -12.49 -8.22 5.15
N LYS A 98 -11.51 -8.48 4.29
CA LYS A 98 -10.23 -7.75 4.34
C LYS A 98 -10.44 -6.27 4.11
N ASN A 99 -11.36 -5.89 3.23
CA ASN A 99 -11.63 -4.49 2.97
C ASN A 99 -12.09 -3.75 4.24
N LYS A 100 -13.03 -4.35 4.97
CA LYS A 100 -13.53 -3.72 6.21
C LYS A 100 -12.48 -3.69 7.30
N PHE A 101 -11.77 -4.79 7.48
CA PHE A 101 -10.72 -4.88 8.49
C PHE A 101 -9.61 -3.87 8.22
N ASN A 102 -9.13 -3.82 6.99
CA ASN A 102 -8.04 -2.94 6.61
C ASN A 102 -8.44 -1.48 6.60
N GLU A 103 -9.70 -1.17 6.26
CA GLU A 103 -10.17 0.20 6.34
C GLU A 103 -10.09 0.74 7.77
N LYS A 104 -10.53 -0.05 8.74
CA LYS A 104 -10.41 0.34 10.14
C LYS A 104 -8.96 0.51 10.56
N LEU A 105 -8.10 -0.41 10.13
CA LEU A 105 -6.67 -0.33 10.41
C LEU A 105 -6.07 0.94 9.80
N ASP A 106 -6.40 1.23 8.57
CA ASP A 106 -5.86 2.40 7.87
C ASP A 106 -6.28 3.70 8.53
N ILE A 107 -7.52 3.78 8.99
CA ILE A 107 -8.00 4.97 9.70
C ILE A 107 -7.20 5.18 10.98
N ARG A 108 -6.96 4.08 11.73
CA ARG A 108 -6.17 4.18 12.96
C ARG A 108 -4.72 4.54 12.69
N LEU A 109 -4.14 3.99 11.62
CA LEU A 109 -2.77 4.32 11.23
C LEU A 109 -2.64 5.80 10.85
N MET A 110 -3.60 6.34 10.12
CA MET A 110 -3.57 7.75 9.74
C MET A 110 -3.72 8.67 10.95
N LYS A 111 -4.55 8.30 11.92
CA LYS A 111 -4.67 9.06 13.15
C LYS A 111 -3.35 9.10 13.90
N LEU A 112 -2.67 7.95 13.96
CA LEU A 112 -1.38 7.88 14.63
C LEU A 112 -0.32 8.72 13.90
N LEU A 113 -0.25 8.60 12.59
CA LEU A 113 0.71 9.36 11.79
C LEU A 113 0.48 10.87 11.94
N ASN A 114 -0.77 11.30 11.87
CA ASN A 114 -1.10 12.72 12.03
C ASN A 114 -0.69 13.23 13.41
N ARG A 115 -0.90 12.44 14.44
CA ARG A 115 -0.51 12.81 15.81
C ARG A 115 1.00 12.93 15.93
N LEU A 116 1.74 12.00 15.37
CA LEU A 116 3.20 12.02 15.43
C LEU A 116 3.77 13.20 14.67
N ILE A 117 3.24 13.48 13.48
CA ILE A 117 3.67 14.61 12.68
C ILE A 117 3.36 15.92 13.39
N TYR A 118 2.14 16.06 13.92
CA TYR A 118 1.75 17.25 14.64
C TYR A 118 2.64 17.51 15.86
N ASN A 119 2.85 16.48 16.67
CA ASN A 119 3.68 16.61 17.87
C ASN A 119 5.11 17.01 17.53
N ARG A 120 5.64 16.45 16.43
CA ARG A 120 6.99 16.78 16.01
C ARG A 120 7.12 18.23 15.56
N VAL A 121 6.14 18.71 14.81
CA VAL A 121 6.12 20.11 14.35
C VAL A 121 5.97 21.08 15.52
N VAL A 122 5.13 20.75 16.48
CA VAL A 122 4.90 21.62 17.64
C VAL A 122 6.06 21.57 18.62
N ALA A 123 6.70 20.41 18.77
CA ALA A 123 7.81 20.24 19.71
C ALA A 123 9.10 20.89 19.21
N ASP A 124 9.26 20.98 17.91
CA ASP A 124 10.45 21.58 17.32
C ASP A 124 10.27 23.10 17.21
#